data_c54e595e045e8096bd93d1c893e888f2
#
_entry.id   c54e595e045e8096bd93d1c893e888f2
#
_cell.length_a   1.000
_cell.length_b   1.000
_cell.length_c   1.000
_cell.angle_alpha   90.00
_cell.angle_beta   90.00
_cell.angle_gamma   90.00
#
_symmetry.space_group_name_H-M   'P 1'
#
loop_
_entity.id
_entity.type
_entity.pdbx_description
1 polymer ?
#
loop_
_entity_poly.entity_id
_entity_poly.type
_entity_poly.pdbx_seq_one_letter_code
_entity_poly.pdbx_strand_id
1 'polypeptide(L)'
;RAVIVGQKTYGKGLVQTTQQLSYGTQLKVTTAHYFTPSGRCIQAIDYAHRNEDGSVGKIPDSLKTAFKTAGGRTVYDGGGIDPDIILDAPKYFNIAKSLVEKNFIFDFTIQ
;
A
#
# COMPACT_ATOMS: atom_id res chain seq x y z
N ARG A 1 -21.14 9.87 -7.43
CA ARG A 1 -20.37 10.46 -6.32
C ARG A 1 -20.49 9.52 -5.13
N ALA A 2 -19.38 9.12 -4.54
CA ALA A 2 -19.34 8.21 -3.40
C ALA A 2 -18.62 8.86 -2.24
N VAL A 3 -18.96 8.47 -1.01
CA VAL A 3 -18.24 8.81 0.23
C VAL A 3 -17.38 7.60 0.58
N ILE A 4 -16.10 7.82 0.81
CA ILE A 4 -15.14 6.79 1.19
C ILE A 4 -15.11 6.71 2.71
N VAL A 5 -15.48 5.55 3.27
CA VAL A 5 -15.53 5.32 4.72
C VAL A 5 -14.57 4.19 5.08
N GLY A 6 -13.77 4.38 6.11
CA GLY A 6 -12.84 3.34 6.57
C GLY A 6 -11.49 3.89 6.99
N GLN A 7 -10.43 3.16 6.65
CA GLN A 7 -9.05 3.54 6.93
C GLN A 7 -8.33 3.97 5.65
N LYS A 8 -7.22 4.68 5.81
CA LYS A 8 -6.31 5.00 4.72
C LYS A 8 -5.86 3.72 4.01
N THR A 9 -5.92 3.71 2.68
CA THR A 9 -5.50 2.53 1.92
C THR A 9 -3.98 2.33 1.99
N TYR A 10 -3.54 1.09 1.75
CA TYR A 10 -2.11 0.74 1.76
C TYR A 10 -1.27 1.57 0.77
N GLY A 11 -1.86 1.96 -0.36
CA GLY A 11 -1.16 2.76 -1.36
C GLY A 11 -0.26 1.96 -2.29
N LYS A 12 -0.75 0.82 -2.80
CA LYS A 12 -0.07 0.10 -3.90
C LYS A 12 -0.50 0.69 -5.23
N GLY A 13 0.38 1.45 -5.84
CA GLY A 13 0.16 2.14 -7.11
C GLY A 13 0.99 1.62 -8.29
N LEU A 14 1.59 0.43 -8.17
CA LEU A 14 2.47 -0.15 -9.17
C LEU A 14 1.79 -1.29 -9.94
N VAL A 15 1.98 -1.33 -11.25
CA VAL A 15 1.67 -2.46 -12.13
C VAL A 15 2.91 -3.34 -12.22
N GLN A 16 2.73 -4.62 -11.96
CA GLN A 16 3.81 -5.61 -12.05
C GLN A 16 3.42 -6.71 -13.01
N THR A 17 4.36 -7.10 -13.85
CA THR A 17 4.24 -8.23 -14.77
C THR A 17 5.25 -9.31 -14.42
N THR A 18 4.92 -10.56 -14.71
CA THR A 18 5.82 -11.69 -14.52
C THR A 18 6.40 -12.08 -15.87
N GLN A 19 7.72 -12.09 -15.95
CA GLN A 19 8.47 -12.56 -17.13
C GLN A 19 9.04 -13.93 -16.85
N GLN A 20 8.77 -14.88 -17.75
CA GLN A 20 9.34 -16.22 -17.69
C GLN A 20 10.83 -16.17 -18.07
N LEU A 21 11.67 -16.83 -17.30
CA LEU A 21 13.10 -16.97 -17.54
C LEU A 21 13.46 -18.45 -17.77
N SER A 22 14.75 -18.71 -18.03
CA SER A 22 15.28 -20.07 -18.19
C SER A 22 15.09 -20.91 -16.91
N TYR A 23 15.08 -22.22 -17.07
CA TYR A 23 14.95 -23.19 -15.98
C TYR A 23 13.67 -23.08 -15.15
N GLY A 24 12.56 -22.60 -15.75
CA GLY A 24 11.28 -22.48 -15.06
C GLY A 24 11.24 -21.36 -14.01
N THR A 25 12.25 -20.52 -13.95
CA THR A 25 12.28 -19.36 -13.06
C THR A 25 11.42 -18.22 -13.58
N GLN A 26 11.02 -17.31 -12.72
CA GLN A 26 10.20 -16.15 -13.05
C GLN A 26 10.77 -14.88 -12.46
N LEU A 27 10.75 -13.82 -13.24
CA LEU A 27 11.11 -12.47 -12.80
C LEU A 27 9.85 -11.62 -12.73
N LYS A 28 9.58 -11.03 -11.57
CA LYS A 28 8.51 -10.06 -11.38
C LYS A 28 9.06 -8.64 -11.49
N VAL A 29 8.58 -7.91 -12.49
CA VAL A 29 9.08 -6.57 -12.83
C VAL A 29 7.97 -5.54 -12.73
N THR A 30 8.27 -4.38 -12.17
CA THR A 30 7.38 -3.22 -12.22
C THR A 30 7.50 -2.56 -13.59
N THR A 31 6.38 -2.41 -14.30
CA THR A 31 6.33 -1.89 -15.67
C THR A 31 5.59 -0.57 -15.80
N ALA A 32 4.73 -0.21 -14.85
CA ALA A 32 3.94 1.01 -14.91
C ALA A 32 3.45 1.47 -13.54
N HIS A 33 2.85 2.67 -13.49
CA HIS A 33 2.16 3.23 -12.35
C HIS A 33 0.67 3.36 -12.64
N TYR A 34 -0.16 3.19 -11.61
CA TYR A 34 -1.58 3.54 -11.65
C TYR A 34 -1.75 5.02 -11.36
N PHE A 35 -2.52 5.69 -12.19
CA PHE A 35 -2.96 7.06 -11.97
C PHE A 35 -4.48 7.10 -11.80
N THR A 36 -4.94 7.84 -10.82
CA THR A 36 -6.37 8.09 -10.63
C THR A 36 -6.87 9.11 -11.66
N PRO A 37 -8.19 9.29 -11.86
CA PRO A 37 -8.73 10.30 -12.77
C PRO A 37 -8.28 11.74 -12.45
N SER A 38 -7.84 12.03 -11.23
CA SER A 38 -7.25 13.32 -10.87
C SER A 38 -5.79 13.48 -11.29
N GLY A 39 -5.17 12.45 -11.90
CA GLY A 39 -3.77 12.44 -12.33
C GLY A 39 -2.77 12.04 -11.25
N ARG A 40 -3.18 11.81 -9.99
CA ARG A 40 -2.26 11.43 -8.91
C ARG A 40 -1.90 9.95 -8.93
N CYS A 41 -0.67 9.62 -8.56
CA CYS A 41 -0.22 8.27 -8.26
C CYS A 41 -0.41 7.99 -6.75
N ILE A 42 -1.08 6.88 -6.40
CA ILE A 42 -1.35 6.53 -5.00
C ILE A 42 -0.22 5.72 -4.34
N GLN A 43 0.88 5.46 -5.05
CA GLN A 43 2.00 4.69 -4.53
C GLN A 43 2.57 5.34 -3.27
N ALA A 44 2.58 4.60 -2.15
CA ALA A 44 3.00 5.12 -0.85
C ALA A 44 4.45 4.77 -0.50
N ILE A 45 4.96 3.65 -1.01
CA ILE A 45 6.31 3.17 -0.71
C ILE A 45 7.26 3.64 -1.81
N ASP A 46 8.37 4.25 -1.40
CA ASP A 46 9.44 4.68 -2.29
C ASP A 46 10.45 3.55 -2.50
N TYR A 47 10.31 2.84 -3.62
CA TYR A 47 11.26 1.79 -3.99
C TYR A 47 12.50 2.32 -4.73
N ALA A 48 12.48 3.58 -5.16
CA ALA A 48 13.59 4.19 -5.88
C ALA A 48 14.74 4.58 -4.92
N HIS A 49 14.38 4.99 -3.71
CA HIS A 49 15.34 5.39 -2.69
C HIS A 49 15.32 4.37 -1.55
N ARG A 50 16.41 3.64 -1.43
CA ARG A 50 16.61 2.66 -0.34
C ARG A 50 17.44 3.28 0.77
N ASN A 51 17.12 2.91 2.00
CA ASN A 51 17.93 3.22 3.16
C ASN A 51 19.26 2.42 3.10
N GLU A 52 20.23 2.80 3.92
CA GLU A 52 21.53 2.12 4.00
C GLU A 52 21.42 0.62 4.38
N ASP A 53 20.39 0.26 5.14
CA ASP A 53 20.07 -1.12 5.52
C ASP A 53 19.29 -1.91 4.43
N GLY A 54 19.06 -1.29 3.27
CA GLY A 54 18.31 -1.87 2.15
C GLY A 54 16.78 -1.82 2.30
N SER A 55 16.27 -1.34 3.42
CA SER A 55 14.83 -1.15 3.62
C SER A 55 14.28 -0.02 2.74
N VAL A 56 12.97 0.01 2.58
CA VAL A 56 12.28 1.06 1.81
C VAL A 56 11.35 1.85 2.73
N GLY A 57 11.36 3.16 2.56
CA GLY A 57 10.52 4.10 3.30
C GLY A 57 9.20 4.41 2.59
N LYS A 58 8.39 5.23 3.25
CA LYS A 58 7.25 5.89 2.62
C LYS A 58 7.71 7.20 1.99
N ILE A 59 6.99 7.63 0.95
CA ILE A 59 7.21 8.95 0.35
C ILE A 59 6.96 10.02 1.42
N PRO A 60 7.95 10.88 1.73
CA PRO A 60 7.79 11.95 2.72
C PRO A 60 6.68 12.92 2.33
N ASP A 61 6.00 13.48 3.33
CA ASP A 61 4.91 14.45 3.08
C ASP A 61 5.38 15.70 2.31
N SER A 62 6.64 16.09 2.49
CA SER A 62 7.26 17.21 1.77
C SER A 62 7.39 17.00 0.26
N LEU A 63 7.38 15.76 -0.20
CA LEU A 63 7.49 15.40 -1.62
C LEU A 63 6.12 15.13 -2.27
N LYS A 64 5.04 15.19 -1.51
CA LYS A 64 3.69 14.95 -2.01
C LYS A 64 3.18 16.15 -2.81
N THR A 65 2.61 15.86 -3.97
CA THR A 65 2.00 16.86 -4.85
C THR A 65 0.49 16.91 -4.63
N ALA A 66 -0.06 18.11 -4.62
CA ALA A 66 -1.50 18.33 -4.50
C ALA A 66 -2.19 18.24 -5.88
N PHE A 67 -3.30 17.52 -5.93
CA PHE A 67 -4.18 17.39 -7.10
C PHE A 67 -5.60 17.77 -6.73
N LYS A 68 -6.43 18.05 -7.72
CA LYS A 68 -7.87 18.31 -7.51
C LYS A 68 -8.71 17.22 -8.18
N THR A 69 -9.70 16.72 -7.46
CA THR A 69 -10.71 15.84 -8.05
C THR A 69 -11.66 16.63 -8.94
N ALA A 70 -12.44 15.96 -9.78
CA ALA A 70 -13.47 16.61 -10.60
C ALA A 70 -14.49 17.42 -9.77
N GLY A 71 -14.68 17.07 -8.49
CA GLY A 71 -15.54 17.84 -7.55
C GLY A 71 -14.78 18.94 -6.79
N GLY A 72 -13.54 19.29 -7.19
CA GLY A 72 -12.74 20.37 -6.59
C GLY A 72 -12.07 20.03 -5.25
N ARG A 73 -12.21 18.80 -4.72
CA ARG A 73 -11.53 18.38 -3.49
C ARG A 73 -10.03 18.24 -3.72
N THR A 74 -9.24 18.82 -2.84
CA THR A 74 -7.78 18.64 -2.84
C THR A 74 -7.43 17.25 -2.31
N VAL A 75 -6.55 16.56 -3.02
CA VAL A 75 -6.03 15.23 -2.70
C VAL A 75 -4.54 15.20 -2.98
N TYR A 76 -3.80 14.31 -2.31
CA TYR A 76 -2.36 14.21 -2.44
C TYR A 76 -1.95 12.87 -3.03
N ASP A 77 -0.84 12.84 -3.76
CA ASP A 77 -0.19 11.60 -4.20
C ASP A 77 0.68 10.99 -3.09
N GLY A 78 1.42 9.93 -3.41
CA GLY A 78 2.46 9.37 -2.55
C GLY A 78 2.00 8.78 -1.22
N GLY A 79 0.70 8.56 -1.01
CA GLY A 79 0.24 8.15 0.31
C GLY A 79 -1.00 7.26 0.36
N GLY A 80 -1.40 6.64 -0.73
CA GLY A 80 -2.66 5.90 -0.78
C GLY A 80 -3.87 6.83 -0.92
N ILE A 81 -5.04 6.34 -0.54
CA ILE A 81 -6.30 7.09 -0.57
C ILE A 81 -6.76 7.30 0.87
N ASP A 82 -6.93 8.55 1.25
CA ASP A 82 -7.52 8.91 2.54
C ASP A 82 -9.04 8.81 2.47
N PRO A 83 -9.70 8.23 3.48
CA PRO A 83 -11.16 8.18 3.54
C PRO A 83 -11.74 9.56 3.86
N ASP A 84 -13.01 9.77 3.49
CA ASP A 84 -13.79 10.95 3.88
C ASP A 84 -14.25 10.86 5.34
N ILE A 85 -14.52 9.63 5.80
CA ILE A 85 -14.89 9.31 7.18
C ILE A 85 -13.93 8.23 7.67
N ILE A 86 -13.12 8.58 8.67
CA ILE A 86 -12.14 7.66 9.24
C ILE A 86 -12.83 6.76 10.25
N LEU A 87 -12.64 5.45 10.13
CA LEU A 87 -13.02 4.45 11.13
C LEU A 87 -11.76 3.90 11.80
N ASP A 88 -11.85 3.69 13.11
CA ASP A 88 -10.78 3.03 13.86
C ASP A 88 -10.53 1.61 13.35
N ALA A 89 -9.27 1.19 13.41
CA ALA A 89 -8.90 -0.18 13.11
C ALA A 89 -9.57 -1.15 14.10
N PRO A 90 -10.05 -2.32 13.64
CA PRO A 90 -10.56 -3.33 14.55
C PRO A 90 -9.48 -3.73 15.57
N LYS A 91 -9.84 -3.68 16.85
CA LYS A 91 -8.94 -4.14 17.92
C LYS A 91 -9.12 -5.64 18.08
N TYR A 92 -8.05 -6.38 17.86
CA TYR A 92 -8.05 -7.82 18.18
C TYR A 92 -8.02 -8.03 19.69
N PHE A 93 -8.75 -9.03 20.17
CA PHE A 93 -8.63 -9.48 21.56
C PHE A 93 -7.20 -9.96 21.84
N ASN A 94 -6.75 -9.78 23.10
CA ASN A 94 -5.39 -10.14 23.49
C ASN A 94 -5.03 -11.60 23.20
N ILE A 95 -5.99 -12.51 23.32
CA ILE A 95 -5.78 -13.92 22.98
C ILE A 95 -5.48 -14.10 21.48
N ALA A 96 -6.24 -13.46 20.60
CA ALA A 96 -6.03 -13.55 19.16
C ALA A 96 -4.66 -12.97 18.77
N LYS A 97 -4.29 -11.84 19.39
CA LYS A 97 -2.99 -11.21 19.21
C LYS A 97 -1.85 -12.16 19.63
N SER A 98 -1.95 -12.76 20.81
CA SER A 98 -0.95 -13.72 21.31
C SER A 98 -0.82 -14.96 20.43
N LEU A 99 -1.92 -15.48 19.90
CA LEU A 99 -1.92 -16.65 19.00
C LEU A 99 -1.17 -16.35 17.69
N VAL A 100 -1.35 -15.13 17.14
CA VAL A 100 -0.65 -14.71 15.93
C VAL A 100 0.83 -14.41 16.22
N GLU A 101 1.14 -13.62 17.25
CA GLU A 101 2.51 -13.20 17.59
C GLU A 101 3.41 -14.38 17.97
N LYS A 102 2.85 -15.40 18.59
CA LYS A 102 3.58 -16.62 19.00
C LYS A 102 3.54 -17.73 17.95
N ASN A 103 3.02 -17.45 16.75
CA ASN A 103 2.88 -18.40 15.65
C ASN A 103 2.06 -19.66 15.96
N PHE A 104 1.27 -19.70 17.05
CA PHE A 104 0.51 -20.89 17.43
C PHE A 104 -0.49 -21.35 16.37
N ILE A 105 -1.06 -20.40 15.60
CA ILE A 105 -1.94 -20.75 14.48
C ILE A 105 -1.15 -21.47 13.39
N PHE A 106 0.04 -20.97 13.06
CA PHE A 106 0.91 -21.59 12.05
C PHE A 106 1.35 -22.97 12.50
N ASP A 107 1.86 -23.11 13.73
CA ASP A 107 2.31 -24.39 14.29
C ASP A 107 1.19 -25.44 14.30
N PHE A 108 -0.04 -25.04 14.60
CA PHE A 108 -1.21 -25.92 14.55
C PHE A 108 -1.54 -26.40 13.13
N THR A 109 -1.34 -25.56 12.12
CA THR A 109 -1.70 -25.88 10.73
C THR A 109 -0.70 -26.79 10.01
N ILE A 110 0.52 -26.93 10.54
CA ILE A 110 1.58 -27.77 9.95
C ILE A 110 1.71 -29.16 10.64
N GLN A 111 0.90 -29.46 11.65
CA GLN A 111 0.78 -30.78 12.26
C GLN A 111 -0.16 -31.68 11.45
#